data_0bb03e26f667d7c7c4ee5bceeb29111c
#
_entry.id   0bb03e26f667d7c7c4ee5bceeb29111c
#
_cell.length_a   1.000
_cell.length_b   1.000
_cell.length_c   1.000
_cell.angle_alpha   90.00
_cell.angle_beta   90.00
_cell.angle_gamma   90.00
#
_symmetry.space_group_name_H-M   'P 1'
#
loop_
_entity.id
_entity.type
_entity.pdbx_description
1 polymer ?
#
loop_
_entity_poly.entity_id
_entity_poly.type
_entity_poly.pdbx_seq_one_letter_code
_entity_poly.pdbx_strand_id
1 'polypeptide(L)'
;MKKGLLKIITSILFLGLIITLSSCDIHFENLFSSNSATSTKDGTEIVEKDNDKNKTTGDNSTSGNSGTNTVNNQTDGNTSTNVEKTDEEELKIKDLILDYQHDYGYLKLGEIETYGEDLQTIYEEAFNQAKIVLTSANDYEKETKTVNENGSTVEKQYYLLPEIKINGSNIKSSSFTIKMAISAVMEMIYDNPLFYFLSPGYLNSSDTVYLMLIDEYATASARTVMNNSILSIVSDYKTNNNYTSDYQKINSVNKYIMKKLVYAKDGSGKPEDSYWAHNLEGFVNPTYNKGVCECYAKACSLLMKVVGVESILVTGTATSGGSTAGHAWNYVKIDNKWYGLDVTWNDNDLPDVNKGDYFLVGSNKMDTDHTPSSSSVYSSSFRVETPTLSTTAYSII
;
A
#
# COMPACT_ATOMS: atom_id res chain seq x y z
N MET A 1 13.65 -60.66 -19.96
CA MET A 1 14.41 -59.49 -19.50
C MET A 1 13.53 -58.25 -19.75
N LYS A 2 12.79 -57.80 -18.72
CA LYS A 2 11.98 -56.57 -18.78
C LYS A 2 12.78 -55.48 -18.06
N LYS A 3 13.25 -54.49 -18.82
CA LYS A 3 13.90 -53.30 -18.28
C LYS A 3 12.79 -52.39 -17.74
N GLY A 4 12.66 -52.29 -16.42
CA GLY A 4 11.81 -51.30 -15.74
C GLY A 4 12.48 -49.93 -15.85
N LEU A 5 11.76 -49.00 -16.46
CA LEU A 5 12.14 -47.59 -16.53
C LEU A 5 11.77 -46.94 -15.17
N LEU A 6 12.78 -46.69 -14.35
CA LEU A 6 12.64 -45.95 -13.12
C LEU A 6 12.44 -44.48 -13.48
N LYS A 7 11.19 -44.00 -13.37
CA LYS A 7 10.88 -42.56 -13.42
C LYS A 7 11.39 -41.95 -12.14
N ILE A 8 12.48 -41.24 -12.19
CA ILE A 8 12.93 -40.35 -11.13
C ILE A 8 12.00 -39.12 -11.21
N ILE A 9 11.04 -39.09 -10.34
CA ILE A 9 10.26 -37.86 -10.06
C ILE A 9 11.18 -36.99 -9.20
N THR A 10 11.83 -36.03 -9.82
CA THR A 10 12.49 -34.94 -9.11
C THR A 10 11.42 -34.05 -8.50
N SER A 11 11.05 -34.35 -7.26
CA SER A 11 10.30 -33.42 -6.42
C SER A 11 11.21 -32.23 -6.15
N ILE A 12 10.97 -31.13 -6.82
CA ILE A 12 11.58 -29.85 -6.47
C ILE A 12 10.93 -29.41 -5.16
N LEU A 13 11.67 -29.57 -4.08
CA LEU A 13 11.25 -29.11 -2.75
C LEU A 13 11.36 -27.58 -2.77
N PHE A 14 10.25 -26.89 -2.89
CA PHE A 14 10.19 -25.45 -2.68
C PHE A 14 10.38 -25.16 -1.19
N LEU A 15 11.54 -24.63 -0.84
CA LEU A 15 11.79 -24.12 0.50
C LEU A 15 11.25 -22.68 0.52
N GLY A 16 9.93 -22.52 0.64
CA GLY A 16 9.30 -21.22 0.80
C GLY A 16 9.54 -20.70 2.22
N LEU A 17 10.37 -19.69 2.35
CA LEU A 17 10.51 -18.93 3.58
C LEU A 17 9.63 -17.70 3.44
N ILE A 18 8.49 -17.67 4.13
CA ILE A 18 7.70 -16.44 4.26
C ILE A 18 8.40 -15.61 5.34
N ILE A 19 9.15 -14.59 4.92
CA ILE A 19 9.72 -13.61 5.84
C ILE A 19 8.87 -12.37 5.73
N THR A 20 8.13 -12.09 6.78
CA THR A 20 7.40 -10.84 6.94
C THR A 20 8.36 -9.76 7.42
N LEU A 21 8.44 -8.66 6.69
CA LEU A 21 9.15 -7.47 7.12
C LEU A 21 8.21 -6.68 8.03
N SER A 22 8.48 -6.73 9.33
CA SER A 22 7.81 -5.87 10.29
C SER A 22 8.46 -4.49 10.27
N SER A 23 7.82 -3.52 9.67
CA SER A 23 8.17 -2.11 9.84
C SER A 23 7.42 -1.43 10.99
N CYS A 24 6.41 -2.05 11.49
CA CYS A 24 5.77 -1.86 12.80
C CYS A 24 5.80 -3.24 13.45
N ASP A 25 5.86 -3.39 14.76
CA ASP A 25 5.73 -4.69 15.44
C ASP A 25 4.36 -5.35 15.13
N ILE A 26 4.15 -5.62 13.86
CA ILE A 26 3.01 -6.34 13.34
C ILE A 26 3.42 -7.79 13.40
N HIS A 27 2.79 -8.55 14.29
CA HIS A 27 2.79 -10.00 14.20
C HIS A 27 2.08 -10.40 12.91
N PHE A 28 2.81 -10.42 11.80
CA PHE A 28 2.32 -10.92 10.51
C PHE A 28 1.93 -12.41 10.55
N GLU A 29 2.28 -13.12 11.60
CA GLU A 29 1.81 -14.49 11.84
C GLU A 29 0.29 -14.61 11.88
N ASN A 30 -0.44 -13.54 12.21
CA ASN A 30 -1.90 -13.56 12.29
C ASN A 30 -2.62 -13.24 10.98
N LEU A 31 -2.00 -12.57 10.01
CA LEU A 31 -2.63 -12.31 8.71
C LEU A 31 -2.84 -13.58 7.87
N PHE A 32 -2.08 -14.64 8.15
CA PHE A 32 -2.23 -15.94 7.49
C PHE A 32 -2.99 -16.97 8.37
N SER A 33 -3.42 -16.57 9.58
CA SER A 33 -4.06 -17.45 10.58
C SER A 33 -5.58 -17.37 10.62
N SER A 34 -6.23 -16.64 9.72
CA SER A 34 -7.68 -16.57 9.71
C SER A 34 -8.32 -17.76 8.99
N ASN A 35 -8.05 -18.97 9.42
CA ASN A 35 -8.93 -20.14 9.31
C ASN A 35 -8.30 -21.38 9.95
N SER A 36 -7.94 -21.31 11.23
CA SER A 36 -7.84 -22.51 12.03
C SER A 36 -8.61 -22.27 13.34
N ALA A 37 -9.81 -22.82 13.37
CA ALA A 37 -10.58 -22.97 14.59
C ALA A 37 -9.73 -23.75 15.62
N THR A 38 -9.18 -23.07 16.60
CA THR A 38 -8.66 -23.72 17.80
C THR A 38 -9.84 -24.19 18.63
N SER A 39 -10.10 -25.48 18.55
CA SER A 39 -10.96 -26.22 19.48
C SER A 39 -10.33 -26.14 20.87
N THR A 40 -10.82 -25.27 21.73
CA THR A 40 -10.70 -25.45 23.15
C THR A 40 -11.87 -26.31 23.60
N LYS A 41 -11.53 -27.48 24.11
CA LYS A 41 -12.44 -28.33 24.85
C LYS A 41 -12.95 -27.58 26.09
N ASP A 42 -14.22 -27.23 26.11
CA ASP A 42 -15.06 -27.54 27.27
C ASP A 42 -16.53 -27.61 26.85
N GLY A 43 -17.21 -28.65 27.28
CA GLY A 43 -18.52 -29.01 26.84
C GLY A 43 -19.61 -28.14 27.47
N THR A 44 -20.58 -27.79 26.66
CA THR A 44 -21.99 -27.82 27.06
C THR A 44 -22.87 -27.90 25.82
N GLU A 45 -23.58 -28.98 25.73
CA GLU A 45 -24.66 -29.31 24.81
C GLU A 45 -25.83 -28.35 25.02
N ILE A 46 -26.37 -27.73 23.97
CA ILE A 46 -27.77 -27.27 23.94
C ILE A 46 -28.37 -27.52 22.55
N VAL A 47 -29.25 -28.46 22.57
CA VAL A 47 -30.39 -28.88 21.76
C VAL A 47 -30.96 -27.91 20.77
N GLU A 48 -31.13 -28.44 19.52
CA GLU A 48 -32.01 -27.95 18.45
C GLU A 48 -33.48 -27.79 18.91
N LYS A 49 -34.14 -26.76 18.39
CA LYS A 49 -35.58 -26.81 18.14
C LYS A 49 -35.94 -26.08 16.88
N ASP A 50 -36.35 -26.87 15.89
CA ASP A 50 -37.21 -26.47 14.78
C ASP A 50 -38.52 -25.82 15.27
N ASN A 51 -39.01 -24.84 14.54
CA ASN A 51 -40.43 -24.77 14.13
C ASN A 51 -40.68 -23.66 13.09
N ASP A 52 -41.03 -24.07 12.06
CA ASP A 52 -41.99 -24.08 10.96
C ASP A 52 -43.15 -23.05 11.01
N LYS A 53 -43.40 -22.50 9.80
CA LYS A 53 -44.66 -21.98 9.26
C LYS A 53 -45.36 -20.73 9.85
N ASN A 54 -45.57 -19.72 9.06
CA ASN A 54 -46.81 -19.57 8.28
C ASN A 54 -46.85 -18.34 7.38
N LYS A 55 -47.48 -18.57 6.26
CA LYS A 55 -47.92 -17.83 5.10
C LYS A 55 -49.12 -16.95 5.45
N THR A 56 -49.24 -15.76 4.90
CA THR A 56 -50.46 -15.24 4.26
C THR A 56 -50.26 -13.94 3.49
N THR A 57 -50.57 -13.98 2.31
CA THR A 57 -51.18 -13.19 1.24
C THR A 57 -52.02 -11.96 1.69
N GLY A 58 -51.97 -10.93 0.87
CA GLY A 58 -52.98 -9.85 0.86
C GLY A 58 -52.64 -8.69 -0.06
N ASP A 59 -53.28 -8.70 -1.12
CA ASP A 59 -53.41 -7.95 -2.35
C ASP A 59 -53.82 -6.48 -2.21
N ASN A 60 -53.64 -5.80 -3.37
CA ASN A 60 -54.49 -4.75 -4.01
C ASN A 60 -54.16 -3.27 -3.67
N SER A 61 -53.75 -2.56 -4.61
CA SER A 61 -54.32 -1.96 -5.83
C SER A 61 -54.50 -0.44 -5.75
N THR A 62 -54.02 0.11 -6.83
CA THR A 62 -54.61 1.12 -7.74
C THR A 62 -54.48 2.61 -7.50
N SER A 63 -54.09 3.18 -8.63
CA SER A 63 -54.59 4.40 -9.30
C SER A 63 -53.94 5.73 -8.84
N GLY A 64 -53.19 6.42 -9.66
CA GLY A 64 -53.54 7.07 -10.92
C GLY A 64 -53.80 8.54 -10.64
N ASN A 65 -53.00 9.44 -11.15
CA ASN A 65 -53.50 10.48 -12.02
C ASN A 65 -52.42 11.39 -12.59
N SER A 66 -52.54 11.67 -13.84
CA SER A 66 -51.96 12.59 -14.77
C SER A 66 -52.25 14.05 -14.38
N GLY A 67 -51.29 14.94 -14.67
CA GLY A 67 -51.51 16.36 -14.65
C GLY A 67 -50.46 17.10 -15.44
N THR A 68 -50.68 17.20 -16.74
CA THR A 68 -50.05 18.15 -17.68
C THR A 68 -50.42 19.57 -17.31
N ASN A 69 -49.46 20.49 -17.30
CA ASN A 69 -49.70 21.90 -17.58
C ASN A 69 -48.47 22.51 -18.30
N THR A 70 -48.71 22.76 -19.56
CA THR A 70 -48.03 23.69 -20.45
C THR A 70 -48.43 25.10 -20.08
N VAL A 71 -47.54 26.11 -20.10
CA VAL A 71 -47.74 27.41 -20.70
C VAL A 71 -46.51 28.33 -20.53
N ASN A 72 -45.98 28.70 -21.69
CA ASN A 72 -45.52 29.99 -22.22
C ASN A 72 -44.22 30.70 -21.75
N ASN A 73 -43.47 30.85 -22.82
CA ASN A 73 -42.48 31.88 -23.21
C ASN A 73 -42.59 33.24 -22.51
N GLN A 74 -41.45 33.73 -22.07
CA GLN A 74 -41.04 35.09 -22.31
C GLN A 74 -39.50 35.16 -22.51
N THR A 75 -39.10 35.66 -23.64
CA THR A 75 -37.75 36.04 -24.06
C THR A 75 -37.31 37.27 -23.27
N ASP A 76 -36.13 37.14 -22.62
CA ASP A 76 -35.28 38.32 -22.42
C ASP A 76 -33.82 37.91 -22.63
N GLY A 77 -33.16 38.67 -23.51
CA GLY A 77 -31.80 38.44 -23.95
C GLY A 77 -30.80 38.69 -22.84
N ASN A 78 -29.99 37.68 -22.56
CA ASN A 78 -28.74 37.90 -21.88
C ASN A 78 -27.63 37.18 -22.65
N THR A 79 -26.69 37.92 -23.12
CA THR A 79 -25.52 37.49 -23.86
C THR A 79 -24.69 36.62 -22.91
N SER A 80 -24.91 35.31 -22.97
CA SER A 80 -24.04 34.35 -22.30
C SER A 80 -22.78 34.23 -23.11
N THR A 81 -21.69 34.80 -22.63
CA THR A 81 -20.36 34.42 -23.05
C THR A 81 -20.17 32.95 -22.80
N ASN A 82 -20.21 32.14 -23.85
CA ASN A 82 -19.71 30.78 -23.83
C ASN A 82 -18.24 30.83 -23.41
N VAL A 83 -17.97 30.62 -22.14
CA VAL A 83 -16.68 30.13 -21.71
C VAL A 83 -16.65 28.70 -22.24
N GLU A 84 -15.88 28.45 -23.30
CA GLU A 84 -15.48 27.14 -23.72
C GLU A 84 -14.93 26.43 -22.46
N LYS A 85 -15.69 25.48 -21.94
CA LYS A 85 -15.21 24.52 -20.97
C LYS A 85 -14.18 23.73 -21.74
N THR A 86 -12.89 24.02 -21.52
CA THR A 86 -11.82 23.16 -21.95
C THR A 86 -12.14 21.79 -21.35
N ASP A 87 -12.31 20.78 -22.20
CA ASP A 87 -12.43 19.39 -21.78
C ASP A 87 -11.15 19.07 -20.98
N GLU A 88 -11.21 19.21 -19.65
CA GLU A 88 -10.17 18.67 -18.78
C GLU A 88 -10.20 17.17 -19.00
N GLU A 89 -9.13 16.64 -19.57
CA GLU A 89 -8.99 15.20 -19.81
C GLU A 89 -9.20 14.47 -18.49
N GLU A 90 -10.16 13.52 -18.47
CA GLU A 90 -10.51 12.77 -17.26
C GLU A 90 -9.28 12.01 -16.74
N LEU A 91 -8.88 12.28 -15.50
CA LEU A 91 -7.74 11.65 -14.84
C LEU A 91 -7.93 10.13 -14.76
N LYS A 92 -6.95 9.36 -15.20
CA LYS A 92 -6.96 7.90 -15.16
C LYS A 92 -5.94 7.38 -14.16
N ILE A 93 -6.22 6.23 -13.56
CA ILE A 93 -5.32 5.63 -12.57
C ILE A 93 -3.90 5.42 -13.09
N LYS A 94 -3.74 5.11 -14.39
CA LYS A 94 -2.44 4.98 -15.04
C LYS A 94 -1.63 6.27 -15.07
N ASP A 95 -2.30 7.43 -15.02
CA ASP A 95 -1.66 8.75 -15.06
C ASP A 95 -1.06 9.13 -13.69
N LEU A 96 -1.41 8.37 -12.63
CA LEU A 96 -0.81 8.48 -11.31
C LEU A 96 0.44 7.60 -11.15
N ILE A 97 0.70 6.70 -12.10
CA ILE A 97 1.92 5.88 -12.10
C ILE A 97 3.06 6.74 -12.62
N LEU A 98 3.95 7.14 -11.74
CA LEU A 98 5.16 7.84 -12.15
C LEU A 98 6.18 6.88 -12.75
N ASP A 99 7.09 7.45 -13.52
CA ASP A 99 8.25 6.72 -14.02
C ASP A 99 9.18 6.37 -12.85
N TYR A 100 9.30 5.09 -12.52
CA TYR A 100 10.14 4.56 -11.43
C TYR A 100 11.62 4.94 -11.58
N GLN A 101 12.09 5.27 -12.78
CA GLN A 101 13.48 5.63 -13.06
C GLN A 101 13.93 6.88 -12.28
N HIS A 102 13.00 7.64 -11.75
CA HIS A 102 13.25 8.80 -10.90
C HIS A 102 12.96 8.53 -9.41
N ASP A 103 12.46 7.35 -9.07
CA ASP A 103 12.20 6.99 -7.66
C ASP A 103 13.52 6.85 -6.90
N TYR A 104 13.55 7.39 -5.69
CA TYR A 104 14.76 7.41 -4.86
C TYR A 104 15.28 6.00 -4.59
N GLY A 105 14.40 5.06 -4.24
CA GLY A 105 14.77 3.68 -3.96
C GLY A 105 15.39 3.01 -5.18
N TYR A 106 14.79 3.16 -6.36
CA TYR A 106 15.34 2.62 -7.60
C TYR A 106 16.76 3.14 -7.89
N LEU A 107 16.97 4.46 -7.75
CA LEU A 107 18.27 5.09 -7.99
C LEU A 107 19.31 4.58 -6.98
N LYS A 108 18.94 4.48 -5.71
CA LYS A 108 19.85 3.99 -4.65
C LYS A 108 20.19 2.51 -4.78
N LEU A 109 19.28 1.68 -5.25
CA LEU A 109 19.62 0.30 -5.61
C LEU A 109 20.71 0.27 -6.69
N GLY A 110 20.64 1.13 -7.70
CA GLY A 110 21.64 1.22 -8.77
C GLY A 110 23.03 1.66 -8.30
N GLU A 111 23.15 2.37 -7.18
CA GLU A 111 24.43 2.78 -6.60
C GLU A 111 25.16 1.65 -5.84
N ILE A 112 24.49 0.50 -5.62
CA ILE A 112 25.11 -0.62 -4.89
C ILE A 112 26.15 -1.29 -5.77
N GLU A 113 27.39 -1.21 -5.32
CA GLU A 113 28.54 -1.78 -6.04
C GLU A 113 28.33 -3.28 -6.33
N THR A 114 28.66 -3.71 -7.54
CA THR A 114 28.57 -5.08 -8.04
C THR A 114 27.16 -5.56 -8.36
N TYR A 115 26.11 -5.12 -7.66
CA TYR A 115 24.75 -5.66 -7.76
C TYR A 115 23.71 -4.65 -8.25
N GLY A 116 24.08 -3.38 -8.43
CA GLY A 116 23.12 -2.31 -8.70
C GLY A 116 22.25 -2.56 -9.93
N GLU A 117 22.85 -2.97 -11.05
CA GLU A 117 22.10 -3.27 -12.27
C GLU A 117 21.16 -4.49 -12.10
N ASP A 118 21.59 -5.51 -11.38
CA ASP A 118 20.77 -6.69 -11.12
C ASP A 118 19.60 -6.38 -10.20
N LEU A 119 19.83 -5.55 -9.16
CA LEU A 119 18.78 -5.07 -8.26
C LEU A 119 17.76 -4.22 -9.00
N GLN A 120 18.19 -3.31 -9.85
CA GLN A 120 17.31 -2.51 -10.70
C GLN A 120 16.51 -3.39 -11.67
N THR A 121 17.12 -4.41 -12.25
CA THR A 121 16.43 -5.36 -13.13
C THR A 121 15.27 -6.07 -12.40
N ILE A 122 15.48 -6.52 -11.16
CA ILE A 122 14.43 -7.15 -10.35
C ILE A 122 13.33 -6.14 -9.98
N TYR A 123 13.71 -4.92 -9.59
CA TYR A 123 12.76 -3.85 -9.31
C TYR A 123 11.86 -3.56 -10.51
N GLU A 124 12.47 -3.41 -11.71
CA GLU A 124 11.76 -3.14 -12.96
C GLU A 124 10.77 -4.25 -13.32
N GLU A 125 11.17 -5.49 -13.17
CA GLU A 125 10.29 -6.63 -13.47
C GLU A 125 9.11 -6.66 -12.50
N ALA A 126 9.36 -6.49 -11.21
CA ALA A 126 8.31 -6.40 -10.19
C ALA A 126 7.36 -5.23 -10.44
N PHE A 127 7.89 -4.05 -10.76
CA PHE A 127 7.10 -2.86 -11.09
C PHE A 127 6.21 -3.07 -12.31
N ASN A 128 6.76 -3.65 -13.39
CA ASN A 128 6.01 -3.89 -14.62
C ASN A 128 4.88 -4.89 -14.40
N GLN A 129 5.09 -5.95 -13.62
CA GLN A 129 4.04 -6.89 -13.24
C GLN A 129 2.94 -6.19 -12.44
N ALA A 130 3.30 -5.40 -11.42
CA ALA A 130 2.34 -4.65 -10.62
C ALA A 130 1.55 -3.63 -11.44
N LYS A 131 2.21 -2.92 -12.36
CA LYS A 131 1.56 -1.98 -13.29
C LYS A 131 0.50 -2.65 -14.16
N ILE A 132 0.75 -3.87 -14.64
CA ILE A 132 -0.24 -4.65 -15.40
C ILE A 132 -1.46 -4.96 -14.52
N VAL A 133 -1.25 -5.41 -13.28
CA VAL A 133 -2.35 -5.74 -12.35
C VAL A 133 -3.23 -4.54 -12.06
N LEU A 134 -2.64 -3.36 -11.84
CA LEU A 134 -3.36 -2.13 -11.51
C LEU A 134 -4.47 -1.80 -12.52
N THR A 135 -4.23 -2.08 -13.79
CA THR A 135 -5.15 -1.76 -14.89
C THR A 135 -5.80 -2.98 -15.53
N SER A 136 -5.51 -4.19 -15.04
CA SER A 136 -6.03 -5.44 -15.60
C SER A 136 -7.54 -5.58 -15.35
N ALA A 137 -8.26 -5.97 -16.41
CA ALA A 137 -9.66 -6.37 -16.33
C ALA A 137 -9.85 -7.87 -16.00
N ASN A 138 -8.75 -8.60 -15.74
CA ASN A 138 -8.79 -10.02 -15.43
C ASN A 138 -8.87 -10.26 -13.94
N ASP A 139 -9.62 -11.27 -13.55
CA ASP A 139 -9.55 -11.88 -12.22
C ASP A 139 -8.32 -12.78 -12.14
N TYR A 140 -7.78 -12.96 -10.95
CA TYR A 140 -6.68 -13.88 -10.67
C TYR A 140 -7.19 -15.10 -9.95
N GLU A 141 -6.57 -16.24 -10.20
CA GLU A 141 -6.89 -17.52 -9.54
C GLU A 141 -5.76 -17.92 -8.58
N LYS A 142 -6.14 -18.68 -7.54
CA LYS A 142 -5.15 -19.19 -6.59
C LYS A 142 -4.36 -20.35 -7.18
N GLU A 143 -3.06 -20.32 -6.96
CA GLU A 143 -2.15 -21.43 -7.24
C GLU A 143 -1.80 -22.16 -5.95
N THR A 144 -1.76 -23.50 -6.00
CA THR A 144 -1.27 -24.31 -4.88
C THR A 144 0.24 -24.40 -4.92
N LYS A 145 0.89 -24.03 -3.83
CA LYS A 145 2.34 -24.19 -3.62
C LYS A 145 2.61 -25.02 -2.38
N THR A 146 3.62 -25.84 -2.45
CA THR A 146 4.15 -26.59 -1.31
C THR A 146 5.18 -25.73 -0.59
N VAL A 147 4.91 -25.39 0.67
CA VAL A 147 5.76 -24.52 1.50
C VAL A 147 6.21 -25.23 2.76
N ASN A 148 7.35 -24.81 3.32
CA ASN A 148 7.81 -25.30 4.62
C ASN A 148 7.38 -24.32 5.71
N GLU A 149 6.60 -24.83 6.66
CA GLU A 149 6.19 -24.09 7.85
C GLU A 149 6.62 -24.84 9.10
N ASN A 150 7.43 -24.19 9.93
CA ASN A 150 7.93 -24.76 11.18
C ASN A 150 8.54 -26.15 11.03
N GLY A 151 9.23 -26.40 9.92
CA GLY A 151 9.87 -27.69 9.61
C GLY A 151 8.92 -28.74 9.02
N SER A 152 7.67 -28.39 8.76
CA SER A 152 6.68 -29.25 8.11
C SER A 152 6.35 -28.74 6.71
N THR A 153 6.20 -29.68 5.76
CA THR A 153 5.78 -29.35 4.40
C THR A 153 4.26 -29.33 4.33
N VAL A 154 3.68 -28.20 3.91
CA VAL A 154 2.23 -28.00 3.77
C VAL A 154 1.89 -27.44 2.39
N GLU A 155 0.69 -27.75 1.89
CA GLU A 155 0.17 -27.15 0.69
C GLU A 155 -0.68 -25.91 1.05
N LYS A 156 -0.40 -24.79 0.39
CA LYS A 156 -1.16 -23.54 0.55
C LYS A 156 -1.49 -22.92 -0.81
N GLN A 157 -2.55 -22.14 -0.81
CA GLN A 157 -3.03 -21.45 -2.01
C GLN A 157 -2.77 -19.96 -1.92
N TYR A 158 -2.20 -19.40 -3.00
CA TYR A 158 -1.82 -17.99 -3.10
C TYR A 158 -2.25 -17.43 -4.45
N TYR A 159 -2.61 -16.16 -4.50
CA TYR A 159 -2.70 -15.40 -5.74
C TYR A 159 -1.30 -14.91 -6.11
N LEU A 160 -0.66 -15.55 -7.08
CA LEU A 160 0.71 -15.26 -7.46
C LEU A 160 0.77 -14.49 -8.79
N LEU A 161 1.70 -13.55 -8.89
CA LEU A 161 2.12 -12.97 -10.15
C LEU A 161 3.20 -13.85 -10.79
N PRO A 162 3.56 -13.62 -12.07
CA PRO A 162 4.56 -14.40 -12.75
C PRO A 162 5.88 -14.50 -11.99
N GLU A 163 6.64 -15.56 -12.27
CA GLU A 163 7.95 -15.82 -11.67
C GLU A 163 8.96 -14.71 -12.00
N ILE A 164 9.64 -14.18 -10.97
CA ILE A 164 10.82 -13.32 -11.13
C ILE A 164 12.05 -14.18 -10.85
N LYS A 165 12.80 -14.51 -11.90
CA LYS A 165 13.95 -15.42 -11.80
C LYS A 165 15.26 -14.67 -11.56
N ILE A 166 16.08 -15.19 -10.65
CA ILE A 166 17.39 -14.62 -10.33
C ILE A 166 18.56 -15.33 -11.01
N ASN A 167 18.30 -16.37 -11.79
CA ASN A 167 19.29 -17.13 -12.57
C ASN A 167 19.10 -16.98 -14.08
N GLY A 168 18.30 -16.00 -14.50
CA GLY A 168 18.02 -15.73 -15.92
C GLY A 168 19.15 -14.97 -16.61
N SER A 169 19.03 -14.85 -17.93
CA SER A 169 20.00 -14.12 -18.77
C SER A 169 20.10 -12.61 -18.43
N ASN A 170 19.15 -12.09 -17.69
CA ASN A 170 19.07 -10.67 -17.32
C ASN A 170 19.87 -10.36 -16.04
N ILE A 171 20.24 -11.37 -15.26
CA ILE A 171 21.08 -11.21 -14.05
C ILE A 171 22.54 -11.44 -14.44
N LYS A 172 23.37 -10.45 -14.20
CA LYS A 172 24.75 -10.42 -14.63
C LYS A 172 25.70 -11.05 -13.61
N SER A 173 25.42 -10.88 -12.32
CA SER A 173 26.28 -11.37 -11.26
C SER A 173 25.93 -12.81 -10.87
N SER A 174 26.89 -13.71 -10.99
CA SER A 174 26.76 -15.12 -10.57
C SER A 174 26.62 -15.28 -9.04
N SER A 175 26.94 -14.24 -8.27
CA SER A 175 26.79 -14.19 -6.80
C SER A 175 25.51 -13.47 -6.34
N PHE A 176 24.64 -13.07 -7.27
CA PHE A 176 23.34 -12.50 -6.93
C PHE A 176 22.47 -13.53 -6.20
N THR A 177 21.81 -13.10 -5.14
CA THR A 177 21.08 -14.00 -4.25
C THR A 177 19.59 -13.67 -4.20
N ILE A 178 18.80 -14.66 -3.78
CA ILE A 178 17.37 -14.49 -3.56
C ILE A 178 17.05 -13.37 -2.54
N LYS A 179 17.89 -13.17 -1.54
CA LYS A 179 17.71 -12.10 -0.54
C LYS A 179 17.87 -10.72 -1.16
N MET A 180 18.80 -10.56 -2.10
CA MET A 180 18.98 -9.31 -2.85
C MET A 180 17.74 -9.02 -3.72
N ALA A 181 17.23 -10.05 -4.41
CA ALA A 181 16.01 -9.91 -5.20
C ALA A 181 14.82 -9.51 -4.34
N ILE A 182 14.65 -10.13 -3.18
CA ILE A 182 13.61 -9.77 -2.21
C ILE A 182 13.75 -8.30 -1.78
N SER A 183 14.98 -7.84 -1.54
CA SER A 183 15.23 -6.44 -1.16
C SER A 183 14.76 -5.47 -2.24
N ALA A 184 15.03 -5.76 -3.51
CA ALA A 184 14.59 -4.93 -4.63
C ALA A 184 13.06 -4.92 -4.80
N VAL A 185 12.42 -6.10 -4.65
CA VAL A 185 10.95 -6.22 -4.67
C VAL A 185 10.31 -5.40 -3.54
N MET A 186 10.84 -5.50 -2.34
CA MET A 186 10.30 -4.76 -1.19
C MET A 186 10.48 -3.25 -1.35
N GLU A 187 11.62 -2.80 -1.85
CA GLU A 187 11.84 -1.40 -2.15
C GLU A 187 10.83 -0.87 -3.18
N MET A 188 10.59 -1.64 -4.25
CA MET A 188 9.58 -1.32 -5.25
C MET A 188 8.18 -1.16 -4.65
N ILE A 189 7.77 -2.04 -3.72
CA ILE A 189 6.46 -1.97 -3.07
C ILE A 189 6.34 -0.70 -2.22
N TYR A 190 7.38 -0.32 -1.48
CA TYR A 190 7.36 0.86 -0.62
C TYR A 190 7.41 2.17 -1.42
N ASP A 191 8.13 2.20 -2.54
CA ASP A 191 8.17 3.38 -3.43
C ASP A 191 6.82 3.64 -4.12
N ASN A 192 5.98 2.60 -4.23
CA ASN A 192 4.77 2.65 -5.06
C ASN A 192 3.48 2.31 -4.30
N PRO A 193 2.97 3.22 -3.48
CA PRO A 193 1.74 3.00 -2.68
C PRO A 193 0.50 2.71 -3.54
N LEU A 194 0.51 3.05 -4.83
CA LEU A 194 -0.56 2.68 -5.78
C LEU A 194 -0.69 1.18 -6.01
N PHE A 195 0.33 0.40 -5.67
CA PHE A 195 0.27 -1.05 -5.76
C PHE A 195 -0.34 -1.67 -4.49
N TYR A 196 -1.40 -1.06 -4.00
CA TYR A 196 -2.16 -1.41 -2.80
C TYR A 196 -2.64 -2.87 -2.75
N PHE A 197 -2.76 -3.51 -3.89
CA PHE A 197 -3.19 -4.90 -4.04
C PHE A 197 -2.07 -5.92 -3.80
N LEU A 198 -0.82 -5.48 -3.70
CA LEU A 198 0.29 -6.35 -3.37
C LEU A 198 0.34 -6.64 -1.88
N SER A 199 0.53 -7.90 -1.55
CA SER A 199 0.87 -8.31 -0.20
C SER A 199 2.23 -7.73 0.21
N PRO A 200 2.40 -7.29 1.46
CA PRO A 200 3.72 -6.92 1.97
C PRO A 200 4.66 -8.12 2.13
N GLY A 201 4.16 -9.34 1.90
CA GLY A 201 4.94 -10.56 1.88
C GLY A 201 5.30 -10.99 0.47
N TYR A 202 6.10 -12.02 0.38
CA TYR A 202 6.51 -12.66 -0.85
C TYR A 202 6.61 -14.17 -0.67
N LEU A 203 6.56 -14.89 -1.78
CA LEU A 203 6.91 -16.31 -1.81
C LEU A 203 8.18 -16.47 -2.62
N ASN A 204 9.09 -17.35 -2.19
CA ASN A 204 10.31 -17.61 -2.94
C ASN A 204 10.73 -19.08 -2.93
N SER A 205 11.49 -19.45 -3.96
CA SER A 205 12.32 -20.65 -3.99
C SER A 205 13.79 -20.26 -3.89
N SER A 206 14.69 -21.18 -4.21
CA SER A 206 16.14 -20.92 -4.24
C SER A 206 16.55 -19.90 -5.32
N ASP A 207 15.75 -19.73 -6.36
CA ASP A 207 16.09 -18.97 -7.57
C ASP A 207 14.93 -18.12 -8.13
N THR A 208 13.82 -18.01 -7.41
CA THR A 208 12.61 -17.35 -7.88
C THR A 208 11.93 -16.58 -6.75
N VAL A 209 11.47 -15.36 -7.03
CA VAL A 209 10.59 -14.56 -6.17
C VAL A 209 9.22 -14.43 -6.85
N TYR A 210 8.15 -14.50 -6.08
CA TYR A 210 6.80 -14.22 -6.50
C TYR A 210 6.23 -13.04 -5.73
N LEU A 211 5.65 -12.09 -6.43
CA LEU A 211 4.73 -11.14 -5.83
C LEU A 211 3.41 -11.83 -5.54
N MET A 212 2.81 -11.50 -4.41
CA MET A 212 1.50 -12.04 -4.02
C MET A 212 0.45 -10.94 -4.04
N LEU A 213 -0.75 -11.27 -4.53
CA LEU A 213 -1.90 -10.41 -4.37
C LEU A 213 -2.59 -10.69 -3.05
N ILE A 214 -3.20 -9.66 -2.51
CA ILE A 214 -4.13 -9.75 -1.39
C ILE A 214 -5.46 -10.30 -1.89
N ASP A 215 -6.05 -11.20 -1.12
CA ASP A 215 -7.28 -11.89 -1.48
C ASP A 215 -8.40 -10.92 -1.89
N GLU A 216 -8.54 -9.80 -1.19
CA GLU A 216 -9.55 -8.77 -1.42
C GLU A 216 -9.44 -8.12 -2.79
N TYR A 217 -8.24 -8.10 -3.38
CA TYR A 217 -7.98 -7.45 -4.67
C TYR A 217 -7.69 -8.42 -5.82
N ALA A 218 -7.98 -9.69 -5.64
CA ALA A 218 -7.81 -10.69 -6.70
C ALA A 218 -8.75 -10.46 -7.89
N THR A 219 -9.92 -9.85 -7.67
CA THR A 219 -10.89 -9.56 -8.74
C THR A 219 -10.67 -8.19 -9.37
N ALA A 220 -10.93 -8.10 -10.69
CA ALA A 220 -10.91 -6.84 -11.43
C ALA A 220 -11.91 -5.82 -10.87
N SER A 221 -13.08 -6.30 -10.43
CA SER A 221 -14.12 -5.45 -9.84
C SER A 221 -13.65 -4.76 -8.57
N ALA A 222 -13.00 -5.49 -7.65
CA ALA A 222 -12.47 -4.92 -6.42
C ALA A 222 -11.38 -3.87 -6.71
N ARG A 223 -10.47 -4.15 -7.64
CA ARG A 223 -9.45 -3.18 -8.07
C ARG A 223 -10.06 -1.94 -8.73
N THR A 224 -11.10 -2.11 -9.55
CA THR A 224 -11.81 -0.98 -10.16
C THR A 224 -12.43 -0.07 -9.11
N VAL A 225 -13.09 -0.62 -8.09
CA VAL A 225 -13.68 0.16 -6.99
C VAL A 225 -12.60 0.95 -6.25
N MET A 226 -11.48 0.31 -5.93
CA MET A 226 -10.38 0.96 -5.23
C MET A 226 -9.72 2.05 -6.10
N ASN A 227 -9.47 1.78 -7.38
CA ASN A 227 -8.92 2.75 -8.32
C ASN A 227 -9.82 3.99 -8.42
N ASN A 228 -11.13 3.81 -8.54
CA ASN A 228 -12.09 4.91 -8.58
C ASN A 228 -12.09 5.72 -7.29
N SER A 229 -11.92 5.07 -6.14
CA SER A 229 -11.80 5.75 -4.84
C SER A 229 -10.53 6.59 -4.77
N ILE A 230 -9.40 6.07 -5.26
CA ILE A 230 -8.14 6.82 -5.36
C ILE A 230 -8.30 8.04 -6.26
N LEU A 231 -8.87 7.85 -7.47
CA LEU A 231 -9.10 8.94 -8.42
C LEU A 231 -10.02 10.03 -7.86
N SER A 232 -11.07 9.63 -7.15
CA SER A 232 -11.98 10.57 -6.49
C SER A 232 -11.26 11.45 -5.45
N ILE A 233 -10.40 10.84 -4.61
CA ILE A 233 -9.62 11.58 -3.62
C ILE A 233 -8.61 12.53 -4.28
N VAL A 234 -7.92 12.06 -5.32
CA VAL A 234 -6.94 12.89 -6.04
C VAL A 234 -7.63 14.06 -6.75
N SER A 235 -8.79 13.82 -7.36
CA SER A 235 -9.59 14.86 -7.99
C SER A 235 -10.10 15.89 -6.98
N ASP A 236 -10.67 15.44 -5.84
CA ASP A 236 -11.11 16.33 -4.75
C ASP A 236 -9.96 17.18 -4.23
N TYR A 237 -8.81 16.54 -3.99
CA TYR A 237 -7.61 17.24 -3.53
C TYR A 237 -7.14 18.30 -4.54
N LYS A 238 -7.06 18.00 -5.84
CA LYS A 238 -6.64 18.94 -6.88
C LYS A 238 -7.60 20.13 -7.03
N THR A 239 -8.90 19.87 -6.99
CA THR A 239 -9.94 20.91 -7.17
C THR A 239 -9.93 21.94 -6.04
N ASN A 240 -9.63 21.52 -4.82
CA ASN A 240 -9.71 22.35 -3.62
C ASN A 240 -8.39 23.06 -3.26
N ASN A 241 -7.34 22.90 -4.06
CA ASN A 241 -6.01 23.38 -3.70
C ASN A 241 -5.32 24.13 -4.84
N ASN A 242 -4.86 25.34 -4.52
CA ASN A 242 -4.08 26.19 -5.39
C ASN A 242 -2.73 26.50 -4.72
N TYR A 243 -1.61 26.20 -5.37
CA TYR A 243 -0.28 26.35 -4.79
C TYR A 243 0.59 27.26 -5.64
N THR A 244 1.40 28.09 -4.98
CA THR A 244 2.40 28.95 -5.62
C THR A 244 3.84 28.55 -5.25
N SER A 245 4.02 27.59 -4.30
CA SER A 245 5.33 27.11 -3.89
C SER A 245 5.26 25.67 -3.39
N ASP A 246 6.41 24.99 -3.36
CA ASP A 246 6.50 23.61 -2.82
C ASP A 246 6.15 23.55 -1.33
N TYR A 247 6.50 24.57 -0.56
CA TYR A 247 6.05 24.66 0.83
C TYR A 247 4.52 24.61 0.95
N GLN A 248 3.81 25.35 0.11
CA GLN A 248 2.35 25.33 0.13
C GLN A 248 1.78 23.98 -0.29
N LYS A 249 2.39 23.31 -1.26
CA LYS A 249 2.01 21.95 -1.67
C LYS A 249 2.15 20.99 -0.50
N ILE A 250 3.32 20.94 0.14
CA ILE A 250 3.61 20.05 1.26
C ILE A 250 2.67 20.33 2.44
N ASN A 251 2.47 21.61 2.79
CA ASN A 251 1.58 22.00 3.88
C ASN A 251 0.12 21.62 3.59
N SER A 252 -0.31 21.75 2.33
CA SER A 252 -1.65 21.34 1.91
C SER A 252 -1.86 19.83 2.00
N VAL A 253 -0.88 19.03 1.54
CA VAL A 253 -0.92 17.57 1.67
C VAL A 253 -1.03 17.16 3.13
N ASN A 254 -0.16 17.68 4.00
CA ASN A 254 -0.18 17.41 5.43
C ASN A 254 -1.56 17.70 6.05
N LYS A 255 -2.10 18.90 5.80
CA LYS A 255 -3.40 19.32 6.33
C LYS A 255 -4.57 18.52 5.77
N TYR A 256 -4.52 18.15 4.48
CA TYR A 256 -5.59 17.37 3.86
C TYR A 256 -5.69 15.98 4.46
N ILE A 257 -4.55 15.31 4.67
CA ILE A 257 -4.51 13.98 5.27
C ILE A 257 -4.99 14.04 6.72
N MET A 258 -4.48 14.97 7.54
CA MET A 258 -4.90 15.17 8.93
C MET A 258 -6.39 15.48 9.07
N LYS A 259 -6.98 16.16 8.08
CA LYS A 259 -8.43 16.44 8.07
C LYS A 259 -9.25 15.21 7.73
N LYS A 260 -8.70 14.29 6.93
CA LYS A 260 -9.42 13.16 6.36
C LYS A 260 -9.27 11.88 7.16
N LEU A 261 -8.11 11.63 7.74
CA LEU A 261 -7.82 10.43 8.51
C LEU A 261 -8.01 10.66 10.02
N VAL A 262 -8.34 9.57 10.70
CA VAL A 262 -8.25 9.40 12.15
C VAL A 262 -7.38 8.18 12.41
N TYR A 263 -6.54 8.22 13.46
CA TYR A 263 -5.70 7.08 13.79
C TYR A 263 -6.54 5.84 14.14
N ALA A 264 -6.30 4.74 13.41
CA ALA A 264 -7.06 3.52 13.56
C ALA A 264 -6.63 2.75 14.82
N LYS A 265 -7.60 2.39 15.65
CA LYS A 265 -7.40 1.56 16.84
C LYS A 265 -8.39 0.41 16.85
N ASP A 266 -7.94 -0.74 17.33
CA ASP A 266 -8.76 -1.92 17.57
C ASP A 266 -9.71 -1.73 18.78
N GLY A 267 -10.52 -2.76 19.06
CA GLY A 267 -11.44 -2.74 20.21
C GLY A 267 -10.76 -2.70 21.58
N SER A 268 -9.44 -2.91 21.66
CA SER A 268 -8.64 -2.81 22.89
C SER A 268 -7.90 -1.46 23.02
N GLY A 269 -8.01 -0.60 22.02
CA GLY A 269 -7.34 0.70 21.96
C GLY A 269 -5.90 0.65 21.43
N LYS A 270 -5.43 -0.51 20.95
CA LYS A 270 -4.14 -0.66 20.27
C LYS A 270 -4.26 -0.24 18.80
N PRO A 271 -3.15 0.04 18.10
CA PRO A 271 -3.18 0.23 16.66
C PRO A 271 -3.92 -0.90 15.96
N GLU A 272 -4.73 -0.56 14.97
CA GLU A 272 -5.47 -1.54 14.16
C GLU A 272 -4.51 -2.35 13.30
N ASP A 273 -4.69 -3.69 13.32
CA ASP A 273 -3.79 -4.67 12.68
C ASP A 273 -4.32 -5.14 11.31
N SER A 274 -5.52 -4.73 10.94
CA SER A 274 -6.13 -5.11 9.67
C SER A 274 -5.39 -4.48 8.49
N TYR A 275 -5.24 -5.23 7.41
CA TYR A 275 -4.51 -4.78 6.21
C TYR A 275 -4.97 -3.41 5.69
N TRP A 276 -6.29 -3.16 5.66
CA TRP A 276 -6.83 -1.89 5.19
C TRP A 276 -6.28 -0.69 5.97
N ALA A 277 -6.00 -0.85 7.28
CA ALA A 277 -5.49 0.23 8.13
C ALA A 277 -4.01 0.57 7.84
N HIS A 278 -3.27 -0.34 7.23
CA HIS A 278 -1.87 -0.19 6.80
C HIS A 278 -1.74 0.23 5.34
N ASN A 279 -2.86 0.33 4.62
CA ASN A 279 -2.88 0.57 3.18
C ASN A 279 -3.61 1.86 2.82
N LEU A 280 -3.51 2.27 1.55
CA LEU A 280 -4.28 3.39 1.00
C LEU A 280 -5.79 3.22 1.18
N GLU A 281 -6.28 1.99 1.32
CA GLU A 281 -7.70 1.71 1.54
C GLU A 281 -8.26 2.47 2.74
N GLY A 282 -7.54 2.52 3.85
CA GLY A 282 -7.94 3.29 5.04
C GLY A 282 -8.15 4.78 4.74
N PHE A 283 -7.36 5.33 3.81
CA PHE A 283 -7.42 6.74 3.40
C PHE A 283 -8.51 7.02 2.36
N VAL A 284 -8.68 6.14 1.36
CA VAL A 284 -9.54 6.43 0.21
C VAL A 284 -10.95 5.82 0.32
N ASN A 285 -11.11 4.77 1.13
CA ASN A 285 -12.42 4.14 1.33
C ASN A 285 -13.23 4.95 2.34
N PRO A 286 -14.38 5.55 1.92
CA PRO A 286 -15.18 6.41 2.81
C PRO A 286 -15.79 5.67 4.01
N THR A 287 -15.81 4.33 3.98
CA THR A 287 -16.27 3.51 5.11
C THR A 287 -15.29 3.57 6.28
N TYR A 288 -13.99 3.72 6.00
CA TYR A 288 -12.96 3.76 7.02
C TYR A 288 -12.61 5.19 7.43
N ASN A 289 -11.97 5.96 6.54
CA ASN A 289 -11.34 7.25 6.84
C ASN A 289 -10.45 7.15 8.09
N LYS A 290 -9.77 6.02 8.24
CA LYS A 290 -8.91 5.67 9.37
C LYS A 290 -7.71 4.91 8.87
N GLY A 291 -6.58 5.07 9.55
CA GLY A 291 -5.38 4.31 9.23
C GLY A 291 -4.35 4.39 10.35
N VAL A 292 -3.38 3.50 10.33
CA VAL A 292 -2.18 3.58 11.17
C VAL A 292 -1.08 4.35 10.45
N CYS A 293 0.08 4.50 11.06
CA CYS A 293 1.20 5.28 10.53
C CYS A 293 1.56 4.97 9.07
N GLU A 294 1.52 3.71 8.68
CA GLU A 294 1.82 3.30 7.31
C GLU A 294 0.80 3.82 6.29
N CYS A 295 -0.49 3.84 6.64
CA CYS A 295 -1.54 4.44 5.80
C CYS A 295 -1.33 5.95 5.62
N TYR A 296 -1.01 6.68 6.69
CA TYR A 296 -0.67 8.10 6.64
C TYR A 296 0.54 8.36 5.73
N ALA A 297 1.60 7.57 5.89
CA ALA A 297 2.81 7.71 5.09
C ALA A 297 2.58 7.39 3.60
N LYS A 298 1.79 6.33 3.30
CA LYS A 298 1.39 5.98 1.92
C LYS A 298 0.50 7.06 1.29
N ALA A 299 -0.46 7.61 2.03
CA ALA A 299 -1.30 8.71 1.58
C ALA A 299 -0.46 9.97 1.29
N CYS A 300 0.52 10.25 2.15
CA CYS A 300 1.46 11.35 1.95
C CYS A 300 2.29 11.13 0.68
N SER A 301 2.90 9.97 0.48
CA SER A 301 3.66 9.65 -0.73
C SER A 301 2.82 9.79 -2.00
N LEU A 302 1.57 9.28 -1.98
CA LEU A 302 0.67 9.42 -3.12
C LEU A 302 0.41 10.89 -3.46
N LEU A 303 0.02 11.69 -2.48
CA LEU A 303 -0.34 13.09 -2.73
C LEU A 303 0.89 13.96 -3.03
N MET A 304 2.07 13.66 -2.48
CA MET A 304 3.32 14.33 -2.86
C MET A 304 3.65 14.09 -4.34
N LYS A 305 3.50 12.83 -4.81
CA LYS A 305 3.63 12.52 -6.24
C LYS A 305 2.64 13.34 -7.09
N VAL A 306 1.37 13.44 -6.65
CA VAL A 306 0.32 14.22 -7.36
C VAL A 306 0.67 15.70 -7.50
N VAL A 307 1.34 16.30 -6.53
CA VAL A 307 1.75 17.72 -6.57
C VAL A 307 3.16 17.94 -7.09
N GLY A 308 3.86 16.87 -7.49
CA GLY A 308 5.20 16.95 -8.05
C GLY A 308 6.27 17.34 -7.02
N VAL A 309 6.13 16.86 -5.77
CA VAL A 309 7.13 17.01 -4.71
C VAL A 309 7.82 15.66 -4.50
N GLU A 310 9.15 15.65 -4.58
CA GLU A 310 9.94 14.45 -4.33
C GLU A 310 9.83 14.05 -2.85
N SER A 311 9.43 12.80 -2.60
CA SER A 311 9.27 12.25 -1.25
C SER A 311 9.57 10.77 -1.22
N ILE A 312 9.98 10.27 -0.06
CA ILE A 312 10.16 8.85 0.21
C ILE A 312 9.34 8.44 1.43
N LEU A 313 8.87 7.20 1.43
CA LEU A 313 8.32 6.56 2.61
C LEU A 313 9.47 5.93 3.40
N VAL A 314 9.59 6.29 4.67
CA VAL A 314 10.60 5.78 5.59
C VAL A 314 9.94 4.86 6.60
N THR A 315 10.55 3.70 6.83
CA THR A 315 10.15 2.76 7.89
C THR A 315 11.25 2.70 8.94
N GLY A 316 10.87 2.42 10.18
CA GLY A 316 11.84 2.34 11.26
C GLY A 316 11.15 2.21 12.61
N THR A 317 11.76 2.80 13.63
CA THR A 317 11.17 2.88 14.97
C THR A 317 11.02 4.35 15.39
N ALA A 318 9.99 4.60 16.20
CA ALA A 318 9.83 5.89 16.85
C ALA A 318 9.55 5.72 18.35
N THR A 319 9.98 6.70 19.17
CA THR A 319 9.88 6.67 20.63
C THR A 319 9.02 7.82 21.12
N SER A 320 7.94 7.51 21.84
CA SER A 320 7.09 8.50 22.50
C SER A 320 6.70 8.01 23.89
N GLY A 321 6.66 8.90 24.88
CA GLY A 321 6.30 8.55 26.25
C GLY A 321 7.16 7.45 26.87
N GLY A 322 8.42 7.30 26.44
CA GLY A 322 9.35 6.25 26.89
C GLY A 322 9.10 4.85 26.27
N SER A 323 8.19 4.73 25.32
CA SER A 323 7.91 3.49 24.58
C SER A 323 8.40 3.63 23.14
N THR A 324 9.11 2.61 22.64
CA THR A 324 9.58 2.52 21.25
C THR A 324 8.75 1.47 20.52
N ALA A 325 8.27 1.83 19.32
CA ALA A 325 7.50 0.94 18.44
C ALA A 325 7.92 1.11 16.99
N GLY A 326 7.57 0.13 16.16
CA GLY A 326 7.66 0.25 14.71
C GLY A 326 6.84 1.44 14.21
N HIS A 327 7.38 2.17 13.23
CA HIS A 327 6.75 3.38 12.72
C HIS A 327 7.08 3.62 11.25
N ALA A 328 6.19 4.39 10.58
CA ALA A 328 6.37 4.82 9.20
C ALA A 328 6.04 6.30 9.06
N TRP A 329 6.89 7.02 8.31
CA TRP A 329 6.78 8.46 8.05
C TRP A 329 7.32 8.80 6.67
N ASN A 330 7.53 10.08 6.36
CA ASN A 330 8.08 10.50 5.08
C ASN A 330 9.29 11.42 5.25
N TYR A 331 10.21 11.37 4.29
CA TYR A 331 11.11 12.48 4.03
C TYR A 331 10.65 13.16 2.74
N VAL A 332 10.71 14.49 2.72
CA VAL A 332 10.29 15.29 1.58
C VAL A 332 11.40 16.26 1.18
N LYS A 333 11.53 16.50 -0.11
CA LYS A 333 12.58 17.37 -0.65
C LYS A 333 12.01 18.73 -1.03
N ILE A 334 12.60 19.77 -0.49
CA ILE A 334 12.30 21.16 -0.84
C ILE A 334 13.62 21.95 -0.89
N ASP A 335 13.77 22.83 -1.90
CA ASP A 335 14.98 23.61 -2.14
C ASP A 335 16.27 22.75 -2.15
N ASN A 336 16.19 21.58 -2.80
CA ASN A 336 17.27 20.59 -2.89
C ASN A 336 17.78 20.03 -1.54
N LYS A 337 17.00 20.13 -0.46
CA LYS A 337 17.31 19.55 0.83
C LYS A 337 16.16 18.66 1.30
N TRP A 338 16.52 17.64 2.06
CA TRP A 338 15.55 16.72 2.64
C TRP A 338 15.16 17.13 4.05
N TYR A 339 13.88 16.94 4.39
CA TYR A 339 13.28 17.25 5.68
C TYR A 339 12.34 16.13 6.11
N GLY A 340 12.25 15.89 7.41
CA GLY A 340 11.30 14.94 7.99
C GLY A 340 9.87 15.50 7.98
N LEU A 341 8.93 14.65 7.67
CA LEU A 341 7.49 14.91 7.71
C LEU A 341 6.78 13.69 8.29
N ASP A 342 6.25 13.79 9.48
CA ASP A 342 5.43 12.75 10.06
C ASP A 342 3.99 13.24 10.21
N VAL A 343 3.16 12.88 9.23
CA VAL A 343 1.75 13.28 9.22
C VAL A 343 0.96 12.61 10.34
N THR A 344 1.36 11.41 10.76
CA THR A 344 0.73 10.70 11.88
C THR A 344 0.91 11.46 13.19
N TRP A 345 2.16 11.86 13.47
CA TRP A 345 2.46 12.60 14.69
C TRP A 345 2.00 14.06 14.62
N ASN A 346 1.87 14.63 13.44
CA ASN A 346 1.25 15.94 13.25
C ASN A 346 -0.24 15.94 13.55
N ASP A 347 -0.94 14.80 13.36
CA ASP A 347 -2.39 14.64 13.59
C ASP A 347 -2.72 14.09 14.98
N ASN A 348 -1.73 13.67 15.74
CA ASN A 348 -1.91 12.83 16.91
C ASN A 348 -2.12 13.66 18.20
N ASP A 349 -2.92 13.09 19.13
CA ASP A 349 -3.03 13.55 20.51
C ASP A 349 -2.01 12.84 21.42
N LEU A 350 -0.77 12.65 20.94
CA LEU A 350 0.32 12.11 21.75
C LEU A 350 0.65 13.08 22.88
N PRO A 351 0.86 12.60 24.12
CA PRO A 351 1.00 13.47 25.29
C PRO A 351 2.21 14.39 25.21
N ASP A 352 3.25 14.01 24.46
CA ASP A 352 4.52 14.74 24.40
C ASP A 352 4.78 15.39 23.01
N VAL A 353 3.79 15.37 22.12
CA VAL A 353 3.89 15.90 20.75
C VAL A 353 2.77 16.89 20.48
N ASN A 354 3.13 18.11 20.11
CA ASN A 354 2.14 19.10 19.68
C ASN A 354 1.80 18.88 18.19
N LYS A 355 0.55 19.20 17.81
CA LYS A 355 0.13 19.12 16.42
C LYS A 355 1.03 19.98 15.53
N GLY A 356 1.60 19.36 14.50
CA GLY A 356 2.48 20.03 13.55
C GLY A 356 3.97 20.09 13.94
N ASP A 357 4.38 19.51 15.06
CA ASP A 357 5.79 19.52 15.51
C ASP A 357 6.74 18.75 14.58
N TYR A 358 6.20 17.89 13.68
CA TYR A 358 6.95 17.08 12.72
C TYR A 358 6.70 17.49 11.26
N PHE A 359 6.50 18.79 11.05
CA PHE A 359 6.30 19.35 9.72
C PHE A 359 7.62 20.00 9.22
N LEU A 360 8.24 19.41 8.20
CA LEU A 360 9.49 19.85 7.58
C LEU A 360 10.62 20.08 8.61
N VAL A 361 10.80 19.11 9.49
CA VAL A 361 11.82 19.16 10.53
C VAL A 361 13.17 18.69 10.02
N GLY A 362 14.23 19.20 10.64
CA GLY A 362 15.59 18.75 10.40
C GLY A 362 15.99 17.54 11.27
N SER A 363 17.20 17.02 11.02
CA SER A 363 17.76 15.90 11.79
C SER A 363 17.90 16.22 13.28
N ASN A 364 18.16 17.47 13.67
CA ASN A 364 18.22 17.89 15.06
C ASN A 364 16.92 17.64 15.84
N LYS A 365 15.79 17.50 15.18
CA LYS A 365 14.50 17.12 15.77
C LYS A 365 14.14 15.66 15.44
N MET A 366 14.23 15.26 14.17
CA MET A 366 13.80 13.93 13.73
C MET A 366 14.56 12.81 14.41
N ASP A 367 15.90 12.93 14.50
CA ASP A 367 16.76 11.90 15.06
C ASP A 367 16.69 11.79 16.60
N THR A 368 15.90 12.66 17.27
CA THR A 368 15.71 12.56 18.73
C THR A 368 14.81 11.40 19.13
N ASP A 369 13.93 11.01 18.21
CA ASP A 369 12.88 10.05 18.52
C ASP A 369 12.52 9.12 17.34
N HIS A 370 13.02 9.38 16.13
CA HIS A 370 12.85 8.53 14.96
C HIS A 370 14.20 7.92 14.54
N THR A 371 14.19 6.61 14.31
CA THR A 371 15.35 5.86 13.81
C THR A 371 14.97 5.08 12.57
N PRO A 372 15.41 5.51 11.36
CA PRO A 372 15.16 4.77 10.13
C PRO A 372 15.70 3.34 10.20
N SER A 373 14.97 2.39 9.64
CA SER A 373 15.50 1.04 9.41
C SER A 373 16.62 1.11 8.38
N SER A 374 17.72 0.49 8.71
CA SER A 374 18.83 0.27 7.77
C SER A 374 19.27 -1.17 7.89
N SER A 375 19.57 -1.80 6.78
CA SER A 375 20.12 -3.14 6.77
C SER A 375 20.99 -3.34 5.53
N SER A 376 21.79 -4.39 5.54
CA SER A 376 22.57 -4.79 4.37
C SER A 376 21.66 -5.38 3.30
N VAL A 377 21.97 -5.17 2.03
CA VAL A 377 21.32 -5.80 0.88
C VAL A 377 21.30 -7.34 0.95
N TYR A 378 22.04 -7.93 1.85
CA TYR A 378 22.03 -9.35 2.15
C TYR A 378 20.98 -9.76 3.20
N SER A 379 20.26 -8.80 3.74
CA SER A 379 19.21 -9.03 4.73
C SER A 379 17.84 -8.97 4.07
N SER A 380 16.92 -9.84 4.49
CA SER A 380 15.52 -9.82 4.04
C SER A 380 14.73 -8.59 4.50
N SER A 381 15.30 -7.81 5.44
CA SER A 381 14.74 -6.54 5.92
C SER A 381 15.44 -5.32 5.34
N PHE A 382 16.15 -5.49 4.23
CA PHE A 382 16.87 -4.41 3.59
C PHE A 382 15.94 -3.28 3.16
N ARG A 383 16.39 -2.07 3.45
CA ARG A 383 15.88 -0.83 2.86
C ARG A 383 17.08 -0.02 2.38
N VAL A 384 16.93 0.71 1.29
CA VAL A 384 17.98 1.62 0.84
C VAL A 384 18.26 2.68 1.91
N GLU A 385 19.50 3.18 1.94
CA GLU A 385 19.87 4.24 2.85
C GLU A 385 19.02 5.49 2.59
N THR A 386 18.43 6.03 3.66
CA THR A 386 17.64 7.26 3.56
C THR A 386 18.53 8.48 3.28
N PRO A 387 18.02 9.50 2.58
CA PRO A 387 18.78 10.72 2.34
C PRO A 387 19.09 11.45 3.65
N THR A 388 20.24 12.12 3.69
CA THR A 388 20.61 12.97 4.82
C THR A 388 19.66 14.15 4.93
N LEU A 389 19.05 14.34 6.09
CA LEU A 389 18.19 15.48 6.37
C LEU A 389 19.01 16.76 6.55
N SER A 390 18.41 17.89 6.22
CA SER A 390 18.89 19.21 6.70
C SER A 390 19.01 19.18 8.23
N THR A 391 20.01 19.83 8.79
CA THR A 391 20.20 19.82 10.25
C THR A 391 19.05 20.52 10.97
N THR A 392 18.55 21.64 10.43
CA THR A 392 17.48 22.45 11.03
C THR A 392 16.20 22.34 10.22
N ALA A 393 15.06 22.63 10.86
CA ALA A 393 13.79 22.71 10.19
C ALA A 393 13.80 23.72 9.02
N TYR A 394 12.93 23.49 8.06
CA TYR A 394 12.71 24.43 6.95
C TYR A 394 12.17 25.76 7.47
N SER A 395 12.71 26.86 6.99
CA SER A 395 12.21 28.20 7.25
C SER A 395 11.88 28.91 5.93
N ILE A 396 10.69 29.50 5.86
CA ILE A 396 10.33 30.38 4.75
C ILE A 396 11.19 31.63 4.86
N ILE A 397 11.98 31.91 3.82
CA ILE A 397 12.81 33.11 3.72
C ILE A 397 11.97 34.24 3.15
#